data_f9d8b32620bdd9d04d2d0d7e5826fac7
#
_entry.id   f9d8b32620bdd9d04d2d0d7e5826fac7
#
_cell.length_a   1.000
_cell.length_b   1.000
_cell.length_c   1.000
_cell.angle_alpha   90.00
_cell.angle_beta   90.00
_cell.angle_gamma   90.00
#
_symmetry.space_group_name_H-M   'P 1'
#
loop_
_entity.id
_entity.type
_entity.pdbx_description
1 polymer ?
#
loop_
_entity_poly.entity_id
_entity_poly.type
_entity_poly.pdbx_seq_one_letter_code
_entity_poly.pdbx_strand_id
1 'polypeptide(L)'
;TATVDRISGFGGAPNMGSDPHGRRHASYAYTKAGREAVDGKMIKGRKLVVQMVETYREHMHPVFVEELDAWQLQEKMESELPPIMIYGEDVTHIVTEEGIANLLLCRTPEEREQAIRGVAGYTPVGIQRDEAKVKELRQRGIIQHPEDLDIDPTQVSRDLLAAKSVKDLVKWSGGLYSPPSRFRNW
;
A
#
# COMPACT_ATOMS: atom_id res chain seq x y z
N THR A 1 -4.01 -4.47 -18.61
CA THR A 1 -5.33 -4.45 -18.57
C THR A 1 -5.97 -4.89 -19.83
N ALA A 2 -6.55 -6.05 -19.72
CA ALA A 2 -7.05 -6.80 -20.84
C ALA A 2 -8.29 -6.17 -21.50
N THR A 3 -8.97 -5.26 -20.83
CA THR A 3 -10.24 -4.69 -21.31
C THR A 3 -10.13 -3.33 -21.96
N VAL A 4 -8.93 -2.85 -22.20
CA VAL A 4 -8.58 -2.07 -23.37
C VAL A 4 -9.02 -0.62 -23.50
N ASP A 5 -9.94 -0.09 -22.74
CA ASP A 5 -10.32 1.30 -22.91
C ASP A 5 -9.50 2.29 -22.08
N ARG A 6 -8.67 1.80 -21.16
CA ARG A 6 -7.86 2.64 -20.27
C ARG A 6 -6.48 2.05 -20.06
N ILE A 7 -5.47 2.88 -20.15
CA ILE A 7 -4.11 2.55 -19.74
C ILE A 7 -4.07 2.56 -18.21
N SER A 8 -3.62 1.45 -17.60
CA SER A 8 -3.38 1.39 -16.16
C SER A 8 -1.91 1.09 -15.87
N GLY A 9 -1.43 1.48 -14.68
CA GLY A 9 -0.10 1.15 -14.20
C GLY A 9 0.10 -0.31 -13.80
N PHE A 10 -0.84 -1.18 -14.14
CA PHE A 10 -0.91 -2.58 -13.72
C PHE A 10 0.36 -3.37 -14.03
N GLY A 11 0.95 -3.21 -15.22
CA GLY A 11 2.17 -3.91 -15.59
C GLY A 11 3.43 -3.37 -14.93
N GLY A 12 3.47 -2.07 -14.61
CA GLY A 12 4.61 -1.43 -13.96
C GLY A 12 4.72 -1.78 -12.48
N ALA A 13 3.61 -1.86 -11.77
CA ALA A 13 3.58 -2.17 -10.34
C ALA A 13 4.18 -3.56 -10.02
N PRO A 14 3.78 -4.67 -10.69
CA PRO A 14 4.42 -5.97 -10.50
C PRO A 14 5.91 -5.97 -10.82
N ASN A 15 6.31 -5.33 -11.91
CA ASN A 15 7.71 -5.29 -12.32
C ASN A 15 8.61 -4.59 -11.28
N MET A 16 8.12 -3.51 -10.71
CA MET A 16 8.86 -2.76 -9.68
C MET A 16 8.71 -3.37 -8.28
N GLY A 17 7.56 -4.00 -8.00
CA GLY A 17 7.21 -4.55 -6.71
C GLY A 17 7.78 -5.95 -6.45
N SER A 18 7.96 -6.77 -7.48
CA SER A 18 8.28 -8.19 -7.36
C SER A 18 9.73 -8.53 -7.01
N ASP A 19 10.54 -7.56 -6.63
CA ASP A 19 11.93 -7.82 -6.23
C ASP A 19 12.41 -6.99 -5.06
N PRO A 20 11.81 -7.16 -3.85
CA PRO A 20 12.24 -6.44 -2.66
C PRO A 20 13.66 -6.81 -2.22
N HIS A 21 14.20 -7.90 -2.71
CA HIS A 21 15.55 -8.35 -2.41
C HIS A 21 16.58 -7.92 -3.47
N GLY A 22 16.17 -7.19 -4.51
CA GLY A 22 17.06 -6.70 -5.56
C GLY A 22 17.61 -7.78 -6.48
N ARG A 23 16.88 -8.89 -6.63
CA ARG A 23 17.36 -10.05 -7.40
C ARG A 23 17.26 -9.89 -8.92
N ARG A 24 16.30 -9.10 -9.40
CA ARG A 24 15.98 -9.01 -10.83
C ARG A 24 16.16 -7.61 -11.42
N HIS A 25 15.64 -6.60 -10.76
CA HIS A 25 15.49 -5.26 -11.32
C HIS A 25 15.97 -4.15 -10.40
N ALA A 26 16.89 -4.47 -9.48
CA ALA A 26 17.50 -3.44 -8.67
C ALA A 26 18.16 -2.42 -9.59
N SER A 27 17.56 -1.23 -9.71
CA SER A 27 18.17 -0.16 -10.45
C SER A 27 19.55 0.14 -9.86
N TYR A 28 20.46 0.64 -10.67
CA TYR A 28 21.77 1.08 -10.19
C TYR A 28 21.63 2.08 -9.02
N ALA A 29 20.66 2.98 -9.12
CA ALA A 29 20.37 3.95 -8.06
C ALA A 29 19.96 3.27 -6.75
N TYR A 30 19.08 2.25 -6.79
CA TYR A 30 18.68 1.48 -5.62
C TYR A 30 19.85 0.70 -5.01
N THR A 31 20.63 0.05 -5.87
CA THR A 31 21.83 -0.70 -5.45
C THR A 31 22.87 0.23 -4.84
N LYS A 32 23.06 1.41 -5.43
CA LYS A 32 23.96 2.45 -4.91
C LYS A 32 23.49 2.96 -3.56
N ALA A 33 22.21 3.36 -3.43
CA ALA A 33 21.64 3.85 -2.17
C ALA A 33 21.75 2.81 -1.05
N GLY A 34 21.55 1.53 -1.35
CA GLY A 34 21.73 0.44 -0.39
C GLY A 34 23.17 0.16 0.01
N ARG A 35 24.14 0.72 -0.70
CA ARG A 35 25.58 0.57 -0.45
C ARG A 35 26.24 1.83 0.11
N GLU A 36 25.59 2.97 0.05
CA GLU A 36 26.12 4.21 0.60
C GLU A 36 26.27 4.06 2.12
N ALA A 37 27.46 4.40 2.60
CA ALA A 37 27.76 4.39 4.03
C ALA A 37 27.17 5.64 4.69
N VAL A 38 26.48 5.45 5.81
CA VAL A 38 26.19 6.52 6.76
C VAL A 38 27.18 6.36 7.92
N ASP A 39 27.95 7.39 8.19
CA ASP A 39 29.02 7.39 9.21
C ASP A 39 30.04 6.23 9.04
N GLY A 40 30.42 5.96 7.80
CA GLY A 40 31.37 4.90 7.46
C GLY A 40 30.83 3.47 7.58
N LYS A 41 29.53 3.30 7.90
CA LYS A 41 28.88 1.99 7.95
C LYS A 41 27.95 1.81 6.75
N MET A 42 28.06 0.67 6.07
CA MET A 42 27.14 0.34 5.00
C MET A 42 25.76 0.05 5.58
N ILE A 43 24.76 0.83 5.14
CA ILE A 43 23.35 0.57 5.43
C ILE A 43 22.75 -0.19 4.27
N LYS A 44 22.22 -1.37 4.55
CA LYS A 44 21.42 -2.13 3.58
C LYS A 44 20.05 -1.46 3.47
N GLY A 45 19.81 -0.77 2.36
CA GLY A 45 18.48 -0.22 2.05
C GLY A 45 17.44 -1.34 1.92
N ARG A 46 16.22 -1.05 2.34
CA ARG A 46 15.06 -1.92 2.07
C ARG A 46 14.20 -1.27 1.00
N LYS A 47 13.77 -2.07 0.03
CA LYS A 47 12.72 -1.69 -0.90
C LYS A 47 11.38 -1.79 -0.20
N LEU A 48 10.58 -0.74 -0.27
CA LEU A 48 9.19 -0.77 0.19
C LEU A 48 8.28 -0.99 -1.01
N VAL A 49 7.38 -1.95 -0.89
CA VAL A 49 6.33 -2.24 -1.85
C VAL A 49 5.01 -1.90 -1.19
N VAL A 50 4.55 -0.68 -1.43
CA VAL A 50 3.34 -0.13 -0.82
C VAL A 50 2.21 -0.24 -1.82
N GLN A 51 1.14 -0.94 -1.43
CA GLN A 51 -0.11 -0.99 -2.18
C GLN A 51 -1.09 -0.01 -1.55
N MET A 52 -1.47 1.00 -2.32
CA MET A 52 -2.53 1.93 -1.94
C MET A 52 -3.78 1.52 -2.70
N VAL A 53 -4.80 1.10 -1.99
CA VAL A 53 -6.03 0.59 -2.58
C VAL A 53 -7.24 1.06 -1.76
N GLU A 54 -8.34 1.29 -2.44
CA GLU A 54 -9.65 1.51 -1.80
C GLU A 54 -10.21 0.15 -1.37
N THR A 55 -11.01 0.13 -0.29
CA THR A 55 -11.69 -1.12 0.13
C THR A 55 -12.79 -1.50 -0.84
N TYR A 56 -13.48 -0.51 -1.42
CA TYR A 56 -14.50 -0.70 -2.45
C TYR A 56 -14.22 0.20 -3.66
N ARG A 57 -14.59 -0.27 -4.84
CA ARG A 57 -14.62 0.50 -6.07
C ARG A 57 -16.05 0.79 -6.53
N GLU A 58 -16.16 1.46 -7.68
CA GLU A 58 -17.41 1.77 -8.33
C GLU A 58 -18.43 0.64 -8.19
N HIS A 59 -19.70 0.98 -7.92
CA HIS A 59 -20.79 0.02 -7.70
C HIS A 59 -20.59 -0.94 -6.51
N MET A 60 -19.84 -0.53 -5.47
CA MET A 60 -19.62 -1.33 -4.25
C MET A 60 -18.95 -2.69 -4.50
N HIS A 61 -18.08 -2.76 -5.49
CA HIS A 61 -17.24 -3.94 -5.70
C HIS A 61 -16.10 -3.99 -4.69
N PRO A 62 -16.03 -5.02 -3.83
CA PRO A 62 -14.93 -5.16 -2.88
C PRO A 62 -13.62 -5.41 -3.61
N VAL A 63 -12.56 -4.73 -3.17
CA VAL A 63 -11.21 -4.88 -3.77
C VAL A 63 -10.44 -6.03 -3.12
N PHE A 64 -10.77 -6.33 -1.85
CA PHE A 64 -10.18 -7.46 -1.14
C PHE A 64 -10.96 -8.73 -1.41
N VAL A 65 -10.23 -9.78 -1.76
CA VAL A 65 -10.76 -11.13 -2.02
C VAL A 65 -9.96 -12.15 -1.23
N GLU A 66 -10.57 -13.28 -0.86
CA GLU A 66 -9.88 -14.32 -0.10
C GLU A 66 -8.78 -15.00 -0.92
N GLU A 67 -9.03 -15.19 -2.20
CA GLU A 67 -8.11 -15.82 -3.11
C GLU A 67 -8.10 -15.09 -4.46
N LEU A 68 -6.91 -14.90 -4.99
CA LEU A 68 -6.71 -14.32 -6.31
C LEU A 68 -5.82 -15.23 -7.14
N ASP A 69 -6.44 -16.00 -8.03
CA ASP A 69 -5.78 -16.91 -8.94
C ASP A 69 -5.68 -16.28 -10.35
N ALA A 70 -4.45 -16.11 -10.83
CA ALA A 70 -4.18 -15.50 -12.13
C ALA A 70 -4.73 -16.33 -13.30
N TRP A 71 -4.72 -17.65 -13.18
CA TRP A 71 -5.20 -18.55 -14.23
C TRP A 71 -6.72 -18.54 -14.32
N GLN A 72 -7.40 -18.57 -13.19
CA GLN A 72 -8.86 -18.40 -13.15
C GLN A 72 -9.31 -17.06 -13.71
N LEU A 73 -8.54 -16.00 -13.43
CA LEU A 73 -8.82 -14.68 -14.02
C LEU A 73 -8.59 -14.67 -15.52
N GLN A 74 -7.55 -15.34 -16.02
CA GLN A 74 -7.30 -15.48 -17.45
C GLN A 74 -8.51 -16.11 -18.15
N GLU A 75 -9.01 -17.22 -17.61
CA GLU A 75 -10.19 -17.92 -18.15
C GLU A 75 -11.42 -17.04 -18.15
N LYS A 76 -11.72 -16.37 -17.04
CA LYS A 76 -12.87 -15.47 -16.90
C LYS A 76 -12.82 -14.25 -17.82
N MET A 77 -11.61 -13.77 -18.14
CA MET A 77 -11.41 -12.61 -19.00
C MET A 77 -11.20 -13.00 -20.46
N GLU A 78 -11.17 -14.28 -20.78
CA GLU A 78 -10.87 -14.80 -22.13
C GLU A 78 -9.59 -14.19 -22.73
N SER A 79 -8.58 -13.95 -21.88
CA SER A 79 -7.33 -13.34 -22.30
C SER A 79 -6.30 -14.39 -22.69
N GLU A 80 -5.39 -14.04 -23.63
CA GLU A 80 -4.35 -14.96 -24.10
C GLU A 80 -3.34 -15.32 -23.00
N LEU A 81 -3.11 -14.41 -22.06
CA LEU A 81 -2.14 -14.57 -20.98
C LEU A 81 -2.78 -14.23 -19.63
N PRO A 82 -2.36 -14.90 -18.55
CA PRO A 82 -2.78 -14.52 -17.21
C PRO A 82 -2.26 -13.13 -16.84
N PRO A 83 -2.99 -12.37 -16.02
CA PRO A 83 -2.52 -11.07 -15.54
C PRO A 83 -1.26 -11.25 -14.69
N ILE A 84 -0.33 -10.31 -14.83
CA ILE A 84 0.87 -10.25 -14.00
C ILE A 84 0.48 -9.79 -12.60
N MET A 85 0.90 -10.53 -11.59
CA MET A 85 0.61 -10.24 -10.19
C MET A 85 1.90 -10.04 -9.39
N ILE A 86 1.82 -9.26 -8.32
CA ILE A 86 2.86 -9.18 -7.29
C ILE A 86 2.67 -10.37 -6.36
N TYR A 87 3.75 -11.06 -6.01
CA TYR A 87 3.68 -12.06 -4.94
C TYR A 87 3.27 -11.40 -3.62
N GLY A 88 2.34 -12.02 -2.92
CA GLY A 88 1.83 -11.49 -1.66
C GLY A 88 2.93 -11.24 -0.63
N GLU A 89 3.94 -12.09 -0.59
CA GLU A 89 5.11 -11.95 0.29
C GLU A 89 5.99 -10.73 -0.02
N ASP A 90 5.94 -10.22 -1.25
CA ASP A 90 6.71 -9.05 -1.67
C ASP A 90 6.05 -7.72 -1.27
N VAL A 91 4.76 -7.72 -0.96
CA VAL A 91 4.05 -6.53 -0.48
C VAL A 91 4.48 -6.23 0.95
N THR A 92 4.98 -5.04 1.18
CA THR A 92 5.47 -4.62 2.50
C THR A 92 4.46 -3.81 3.30
N HIS A 93 3.61 -3.04 2.61
CA HIS A 93 2.58 -2.22 3.24
C HIS A 93 1.32 -2.24 2.40
N ILE A 94 0.18 -2.20 3.08
CA ILE A 94 -1.12 -1.91 2.48
C ILE A 94 -1.64 -0.64 3.12
N VAL A 95 -2.12 0.28 2.30
CA VAL A 95 -2.75 1.53 2.73
C VAL A 95 -4.14 1.59 2.12
N THR A 96 -5.12 1.79 2.96
CA THR A 96 -6.52 1.99 2.58
C THR A 96 -7.06 3.23 3.27
N GLU A 97 -8.30 3.60 2.98
CA GLU A 97 -9.02 4.62 3.75
C GLU A 97 -9.26 4.23 5.21
N GLU A 98 -9.22 2.93 5.51
CA GLU A 98 -9.39 2.41 6.87
C GLU A 98 -8.09 2.46 7.69
N GLY A 99 -6.92 2.46 7.04
CA GLY A 99 -5.65 2.54 7.74
C GLY A 99 -4.46 1.97 6.97
N ILE A 100 -3.40 1.70 7.73
CA ILE A 100 -2.11 1.20 7.23
C ILE A 100 -1.79 -0.12 7.90
N ALA A 101 -1.46 -1.15 7.11
CA ALA A 101 -0.88 -2.41 7.58
C ALA A 101 0.60 -2.48 7.17
N ASN A 102 1.50 -2.52 8.16
CA ASN A 102 2.93 -2.73 7.95
C ASN A 102 3.26 -4.23 8.02
N LEU A 103 3.23 -4.88 6.88
CA LEU A 103 3.39 -6.33 6.77
C LEU A 103 4.83 -6.81 7.03
N LEU A 104 5.83 -5.89 7.05
CA LEU A 104 7.21 -6.23 7.42
C LEU A 104 7.36 -6.57 8.91
N LEU A 105 6.44 -6.10 9.75
CA LEU A 105 6.47 -6.33 11.18
C LEU A 105 5.72 -7.60 11.60
N CYS A 106 4.97 -8.21 10.70
CA CYS A 106 4.28 -9.48 10.95
C CYS A 106 5.30 -10.61 11.10
N ARG A 107 5.09 -11.47 12.08
CA ARG A 107 5.98 -12.58 12.44
C ARG A 107 5.52 -13.91 11.86
N THR A 108 4.24 -14.03 11.58
CA THR A 108 3.62 -15.26 11.06
C THR A 108 2.68 -14.93 9.90
N PRO A 109 2.34 -15.91 9.04
CA PRO A 109 1.32 -15.75 8.01
C PRO A 109 -0.04 -15.32 8.58
N GLU A 110 -0.42 -15.83 9.74
CA GLU A 110 -1.68 -15.51 10.42
C GLU A 110 -1.71 -14.04 10.88
N GLU A 111 -0.59 -13.54 11.42
CA GLU A 111 -0.49 -12.09 11.74
C GLU A 111 -0.63 -11.23 10.49
N ARG A 112 -0.02 -11.67 9.39
CA ARG A 112 -0.09 -10.98 8.10
C ARG A 112 -1.51 -10.96 7.55
N GLU A 113 -2.20 -12.09 7.61
CA GLU A 113 -3.61 -12.19 7.23
C GLU A 113 -4.47 -11.24 8.06
N GLN A 114 -4.35 -11.28 9.38
CA GLN A 114 -5.14 -10.43 10.28
C GLN A 114 -4.78 -8.94 10.12
N ALA A 115 -3.53 -8.61 9.79
CA ALA A 115 -3.15 -7.24 9.48
C ALA A 115 -3.82 -6.73 8.18
N ILE A 116 -3.94 -7.58 7.17
CA ILE A 116 -4.66 -7.26 5.93
C ILE A 116 -6.16 -7.11 6.21
N ARG A 117 -6.77 -8.06 6.93
CA ARG A 117 -8.18 -8.02 7.32
C ARG A 117 -8.50 -6.75 8.13
N GLY A 118 -7.57 -6.32 9.00
CA GLY A 118 -7.72 -5.13 9.84
C GLY A 118 -7.80 -3.81 9.07
N VAL A 119 -7.33 -3.76 7.82
CA VAL A 119 -7.40 -2.57 6.95
C VAL A 119 -8.29 -2.77 5.73
N ALA A 120 -8.96 -3.91 5.63
CA ALA A 120 -9.86 -4.23 4.51
C ALA A 120 -11.30 -3.72 4.70
N GLY A 121 -11.57 -2.98 5.78
CA GLY A 121 -12.86 -2.35 6.05
C GLY A 121 -14.00 -3.35 6.22
N TYR A 122 -15.15 -3.02 5.65
CA TYR A 122 -16.36 -3.86 5.69
C TYR A 122 -16.50 -4.79 4.47
N THR A 123 -15.41 -5.05 3.76
CA THR A 123 -15.41 -6.05 2.68
C THR A 123 -15.65 -7.46 3.25
N PRO A 124 -16.07 -8.43 2.41
CA PRO A 124 -16.20 -9.83 2.86
C PRO A 124 -14.94 -10.39 3.54
N VAL A 125 -13.75 -9.92 3.13
CA VAL A 125 -12.47 -10.26 3.77
C VAL A 125 -12.33 -9.56 5.13
N GLY A 126 -12.61 -8.26 5.19
CA GLY A 126 -12.43 -7.46 6.39
C GLY A 126 -13.36 -7.84 7.54
N ILE A 127 -14.61 -8.22 7.24
CA ILE A 127 -15.58 -8.64 8.29
C ILE A 127 -15.21 -9.96 8.98
N GLN A 128 -14.30 -10.74 8.40
CA GLN A 128 -13.81 -11.99 8.98
C GLN A 128 -12.58 -11.81 9.88
N ARG A 129 -12.21 -10.56 10.19
CA ARG A 129 -11.08 -10.28 11.09
C ARG A 129 -11.36 -10.78 12.51
N ASP A 130 -10.32 -11.23 13.17
CA ASP A 130 -10.32 -11.44 14.61
C ASP A 130 -10.06 -10.09 15.30
N GLU A 131 -11.08 -9.53 15.90
CA GLU A 131 -11.01 -8.20 16.56
C GLU A 131 -9.98 -8.17 17.70
N ALA A 132 -9.80 -9.26 18.44
CA ALA A 132 -8.81 -9.32 19.52
C ALA A 132 -7.39 -9.29 18.93
N LYS A 133 -7.17 -10.01 17.85
CA LYS A 133 -5.87 -10.05 17.16
C LYS A 133 -5.56 -8.73 16.47
N VAL A 134 -6.53 -8.13 15.80
CA VAL A 134 -6.37 -6.80 15.19
C VAL A 134 -6.04 -5.75 16.24
N LYS A 135 -6.69 -5.79 17.41
CA LYS A 135 -6.37 -4.90 18.53
C LYS A 135 -4.94 -5.09 19.03
N GLU A 136 -4.47 -6.34 19.16
CA GLU A 136 -3.07 -6.64 19.51
C GLU A 136 -2.10 -6.07 18.47
N LEU A 137 -2.39 -6.26 17.17
CA LEU A 137 -1.56 -5.77 16.09
C LEU A 137 -1.51 -4.23 16.04
N ARG A 138 -2.62 -3.54 16.38
CA ARG A 138 -2.64 -2.07 16.56
C ARG A 138 -1.73 -1.64 17.71
N GLN A 139 -1.81 -2.29 18.86
CA GLN A 139 -0.95 -2.00 20.02
C GLN A 139 0.54 -2.15 19.71
N ARG A 140 0.88 -3.05 18.80
CA ARG A 140 2.25 -3.27 18.32
C ARG A 140 2.65 -2.34 17.16
N GLY A 141 1.77 -1.46 16.70
CA GLY A 141 2.02 -0.55 15.59
C GLY A 141 2.13 -1.25 14.22
N ILE A 142 1.64 -2.49 14.11
CA ILE A 142 1.58 -3.22 12.84
C ILE A 142 0.41 -2.72 11.99
N ILE A 143 -0.72 -2.44 12.64
CA ILE A 143 -1.86 -1.75 12.06
C ILE A 143 -1.93 -0.36 12.70
N GLN A 144 -2.23 0.64 11.89
CA GLN A 144 -2.54 2.00 12.34
C GLN A 144 -3.78 2.49 11.60
N HIS A 145 -4.83 2.81 12.34
CA HIS A 145 -6.02 3.46 11.81
C HIS A 145 -5.82 4.98 11.80
N PRO A 146 -6.65 5.76 11.09
CA PRO A 146 -6.51 7.22 11.05
C PRO A 146 -6.44 7.88 12.43
N GLU A 147 -7.26 7.42 13.37
CA GLU A 147 -7.27 7.95 14.73
C GLU A 147 -5.97 7.68 15.52
N ASP A 148 -5.24 6.61 15.20
CA ASP A 148 -3.94 6.31 15.82
C ASP A 148 -2.84 7.30 15.36
N LEU A 149 -3.10 8.03 14.28
CA LEU A 149 -2.25 9.03 13.66
C LEU A 149 -2.75 10.46 13.85
N ASP A 150 -3.75 10.66 14.72
CA ASP A 150 -4.43 11.94 14.91
C ASP A 150 -5.04 12.52 13.60
N ILE A 151 -5.46 11.64 12.70
CA ILE A 151 -6.09 12.02 11.43
C ILE A 151 -7.61 11.93 11.58
N ASP A 152 -8.30 13.06 11.36
CA ASP A 152 -9.74 13.10 11.15
C ASP A 152 -10.06 12.98 9.64
N PRO A 153 -10.57 11.83 9.17
CA PRO A 153 -10.86 11.61 7.76
C PRO A 153 -11.87 12.60 7.19
N THR A 154 -12.83 13.05 8.02
CA THR A 154 -13.84 14.03 7.60
C THR A 154 -13.22 15.40 7.36
N GLN A 155 -12.34 15.84 8.26
CA GLN A 155 -11.63 17.10 8.11
C GLN A 155 -10.65 17.04 6.93
N VAL A 156 -9.90 15.95 6.80
CA VAL A 156 -9.00 15.75 5.65
C VAL A 156 -9.74 15.81 4.32
N SER A 157 -10.90 15.17 4.23
CA SER A 157 -11.73 15.21 3.01
C SER A 157 -12.20 16.62 2.69
N ARG A 158 -12.62 17.41 3.68
CA ARG A 158 -12.99 18.81 3.51
C ARG A 158 -11.81 19.66 3.05
N ASP A 159 -10.67 19.48 3.67
CA ASP A 159 -9.44 20.20 3.33
C ASP A 159 -8.98 19.89 1.90
N LEU A 160 -9.02 18.62 1.48
CA LEU A 160 -8.69 18.22 0.12
C LEU A 160 -9.61 18.87 -0.93
N LEU A 161 -10.92 18.91 -0.65
CA LEU A 161 -11.90 19.56 -1.54
C LEU A 161 -11.77 21.08 -1.58
N ALA A 162 -11.38 21.70 -0.48
CA ALA A 162 -11.25 23.16 -0.36
C ALA A 162 -9.88 23.68 -0.83
N ALA A 163 -8.85 22.85 -0.87
CA ALA A 163 -7.50 23.24 -1.22
C ALA A 163 -7.41 23.73 -2.67
N LYS A 164 -6.80 24.90 -2.88
CA LYS A 164 -6.55 25.47 -4.19
C LYS A 164 -5.09 25.27 -4.64
N SER A 165 -4.24 24.82 -3.74
CA SER A 165 -2.82 24.63 -3.99
C SER A 165 -2.23 23.57 -3.06
N VAL A 166 -1.07 23.02 -3.43
CA VAL A 166 -0.29 22.12 -2.57
C VAL A 166 0.13 22.84 -1.27
N LYS A 167 0.35 24.15 -1.31
CA LYS A 167 0.66 24.96 -0.13
C LYS A 167 -0.45 24.93 0.91
N ASP A 168 -1.71 24.94 0.48
CA ASP A 168 -2.86 24.84 1.39
C ASP A 168 -2.86 23.47 2.09
N LEU A 169 -2.63 22.40 1.34
CA LEU A 169 -2.55 21.05 1.90
C LEU A 169 -1.40 20.91 2.92
N VAL A 170 -0.23 21.47 2.63
CA VAL A 170 0.91 21.49 3.57
C VAL A 170 0.54 22.23 4.86
N LYS A 171 -0.09 23.40 4.72
CA LYS A 171 -0.50 24.22 5.86
C LYS A 171 -1.56 23.52 6.71
N TRP A 172 -2.58 22.96 6.09
CA TRP A 172 -3.74 22.39 6.79
C TRP A 172 -3.48 20.98 7.35
N SER A 173 -2.51 20.29 6.79
CA SER A 173 -2.12 18.97 7.31
C SER A 173 -1.43 19.00 8.68
N GLY A 174 -1.18 20.21 9.24
CA GLY A 174 -0.49 20.32 10.52
C GLY A 174 0.93 19.73 10.55
N GLY A 175 1.55 19.58 9.38
CA GLY A 175 2.89 18.99 9.24
C GLY A 175 2.90 17.52 8.82
N LEU A 176 1.75 16.85 8.76
CA LEU A 176 1.66 15.47 8.27
C LEU A 176 2.08 15.36 6.81
N TYR A 177 1.69 16.33 5.98
CA TYR A 177 2.11 16.40 4.60
C TYR A 177 3.26 17.40 4.42
N SER A 178 4.44 16.89 4.15
CA SER A 178 5.65 17.71 3.99
C SER A 178 6.44 17.31 2.73
N PRO A 179 6.09 17.87 1.56
CA PRO A 179 6.79 17.53 0.33
C PRO A 179 8.26 17.97 0.38
N PRO A 180 9.17 17.28 -0.32
CA PRO A 180 10.58 17.67 -0.40
C PRO A 180 10.75 19.12 -0.83
N SER A 181 11.78 19.80 -0.32
CA SER A 181 12.04 21.24 -0.54
C SER A 181 12.06 21.63 -2.02
N ARG A 182 12.56 20.75 -2.89
CA ARG A 182 12.59 20.97 -4.34
C ARG A 182 11.21 21.17 -4.99
N PHE A 183 10.15 20.77 -4.31
CA PHE A 183 8.75 20.96 -4.75
C PHE A 183 8.04 22.10 -4.03
N ARG A 184 8.75 22.82 -3.14
CA ARG A 184 8.23 23.96 -2.39
C ARG A 184 8.72 25.27 -3.01
N ASN A 185 8.26 25.56 -4.20
CA ASN A 185 8.62 26.77 -4.94
C ASN A 185 7.60 27.93 -4.72
N TRP A 186 6.96 27.98 -3.54
CA TRP A 186 6.03 29.02 -3.09
C TRP A 186 6.56 29.77 -1.86
#